data_6756f34d5690150a4c2ef3510c27ec32
#
_entry.id   6756f34d5690150a4c2ef3510c27ec32
#
_cell.length_a   1.000
_cell.length_b   1.000
_cell.length_c   1.000
_cell.angle_alpha   90.00
_cell.angle_beta   90.00
_cell.angle_gamma   90.00
#
_symmetry.space_group_name_H-M   'P 1'
#
loop_
_entity.id
_entity.type
_entity.pdbx_description
1 polymer ?
#
loop_
_entity_poly.entity_id
_entity_poly.type
_entity_poly.pdbx_seq_one_letter_code
_entity_poly.pdbx_strand_id
1 'polypeptide(L)'
;MKLNKLFGWLGIFFMIISATTLTSCEDQPDKFELTDGTPTINYIRMPYLAQSDSLISEASLKSIICLVGNNLTSIKEMYFNDQKAQLNTSYITKNTLLVQVPEVIPARVDDKIYMITKDQDTVTYDFHVSVP
;
A
#
# COMPACT_ATOMS: atom_id res chain seq x y z
N MET A 1 -23.61 54.47 12.77
CA MET A 1 -22.18 54.13 12.77
C MET A 1 -21.84 52.86 13.55
N LYS A 2 -22.33 52.74 14.76
CA LYS A 2 -22.07 51.54 15.55
C LYS A 2 -22.69 50.28 14.95
N LEU A 3 -23.81 50.40 14.28
CA LEU A 3 -24.48 49.27 13.62
C LEU A 3 -23.67 48.70 12.47
N ASN A 4 -22.99 49.54 11.70
CA ASN A 4 -22.18 49.09 10.57
C ASN A 4 -21.00 48.25 11.00
N LYS A 5 -20.39 48.57 12.13
CA LYS A 5 -19.29 47.78 12.68
C LYS A 5 -19.75 46.39 13.17
N LEU A 6 -20.97 46.37 13.71
CA LEU A 6 -21.57 45.13 14.17
C LEU A 6 -21.84 44.17 13.01
N PHE A 7 -22.38 44.67 11.91
CA PHE A 7 -22.69 43.87 10.75
C PHE A 7 -21.45 43.34 10.05
N GLY A 8 -20.38 44.12 9.97
CA GLY A 8 -19.13 43.67 9.43
C GLY A 8 -18.50 42.55 10.26
N TRP A 9 -18.65 42.67 11.56
CA TRP A 9 -18.11 41.64 12.45
C TRP A 9 -18.89 40.34 12.33
N LEU A 10 -20.19 40.38 12.21
CA LEU A 10 -21.04 39.23 12.00
C LEU A 10 -20.73 38.53 10.67
N GLY A 11 -20.46 39.31 9.62
CA GLY A 11 -20.07 38.74 8.33
C GLY A 11 -18.80 37.92 8.39
N ILE A 12 -17.79 38.41 9.09
CA ILE A 12 -16.53 37.68 9.28
C ILE A 12 -16.75 36.40 10.06
N PHE A 13 -17.60 36.45 11.06
CA PHE A 13 -17.92 35.27 11.86
C PHE A 13 -18.57 34.15 11.04
N PHE A 14 -19.48 34.51 10.14
CA PHE A 14 -20.12 33.53 9.26
C PHE A 14 -19.13 32.92 8.29
N MET A 15 -18.17 33.65 7.80
CA MET A 15 -17.14 33.10 6.90
C MET A 15 -16.29 32.04 7.58
N ILE A 16 -15.95 32.23 8.84
CA ILE A 16 -15.15 31.27 9.60
C ILE A 16 -15.92 29.97 9.77
N ILE A 17 -17.21 30.02 10.05
CA ILE A 17 -18.05 28.83 10.20
C ILE A 17 -18.12 28.04 8.88
N SER A 18 -18.26 28.75 7.76
CA SER A 18 -18.32 28.11 6.45
C SER A 18 -17.02 27.37 6.13
N ALA A 19 -15.87 27.95 6.44
CA ALA A 19 -14.59 27.31 6.22
C ALA A 19 -14.45 26.02 7.04
N THR A 20 -14.91 26.04 8.28
CA THR A 20 -14.87 24.86 9.14
C THR A 20 -15.74 23.72 8.60
N THR A 21 -16.91 24.05 8.07
CA THR A 21 -17.81 23.05 7.50
C THR A 21 -17.23 22.39 6.27
N LEU A 22 -16.53 23.15 5.42
CA LEU A 22 -15.87 22.59 4.24
C LEU A 22 -14.77 21.61 4.58
N THR A 23 -14.03 21.86 5.64
CA THR A 23 -12.93 20.97 6.07
C THR A 23 -13.45 19.61 6.50
N SER A 24 -14.62 19.53 7.11
CA SER A 24 -15.18 18.28 7.57
C SER A 24 -15.70 17.40 6.43
N CYS A 25 -15.98 17.96 5.26
CA CYS A 25 -16.46 17.20 4.11
C CYS A 25 -15.35 16.49 3.34
N GLU A 26 -14.11 16.78 3.64
CA GLU A 26 -12.96 16.21 2.96
C GLU A 26 -12.43 14.94 3.63
N ASP A 27 -13.15 14.41 4.58
CA ASP A 27 -12.74 13.21 5.29
C ASP A 27 -12.77 12.02 4.33
N GLN A 28 -11.59 11.57 3.93
CA GLN A 28 -11.40 10.45 3.00
C GLN A 28 -11.07 9.21 3.80
N PRO A 29 -11.98 8.22 3.92
CA PRO A 29 -11.73 7.07 4.78
C PRO A 29 -10.67 6.09 4.28
N ASP A 30 -10.35 6.10 3.00
CA ASP A 30 -9.51 5.08 2.39
C ASP A 30 -8.09 5.54 2.06
N LYS A 31 -7.59 6.53 2.79
CA LYS A 31 -6.24 7.01 2.56
C LYS A 31 -5.21 6.04 3.12
N PHE A 32 -4.33 5.54 2.25
CA PHE A 32 -3.27 4.64 2.67
C PHE A 32 -2.23 5.38 3.50
N GLU A 33 -1.85 4.78 4.62
CA GLU A 33 -0.77 5.29 5.46
C GLU A 33 0.15 4.15 5.85
N LEU A 34 1.46 4.40 5.78
CA LEU A 34 2.43 3.43 6.25
C LEU A 34 2.32 3.27 7.76
N THR A 35 2.29 2.03 8.21
CA THR A 35 2.17 1.70 9.62
C THR A 35 3.48 1.15 10.17
N ASP A 36 3.62 1.17 11.48
CA ASP A 36 4.74 0.55 12.16
C ASP A 36 4.48 -0.96 12.29
N GLY A 37 5.54 -1.71 12.51
CA GLY A 37 5.47 -3.14 12.70
C GLY A 37 6.27 -3.90 11.66
N THR A 38 6.44 -5.19 11.91
CA THR A 38 7.18 -6.06 11.02
C THR A 38 6.22 -6.81 10.12
N PRO A 39 6.33 -6.68 8.79
CA PRO A 39 5.47 -7.44 7.89
C PRO A 39 5.83 -8.91 7.92
N THR A 40 4.82 -9.77 7.88
CA THR A 40 5.01 -11.21 7.77
C THR A 40 4.13 -11.73 6.65
N ILE A 41 4.63 -12.69 5.88
CA ILE A 41 3.87 -13.35 4.83
C ILE A 41 3.57 -14.77 5.29
N ASN A 42 2.29 -15.12 5.33
CA ASN A 42 1.86 -16.46 5.70
C ASN A 42 1.88 -17.38 4.47
N TYR A 43 1.39 -16.85 3.34
CA TYR A 43 1.41 -17.59 2.07
C TYR A 43 1.16 -16.61 0.92
N ILE A 44 1.39 -17.11 -0.30
CA ILE A 44 1.12 -16.38 -1.53
C ILE A 44 0.15 -17.22 -2.35
N ARG A 45 -0.83 -16.57 -2.97
CA ARG A 45 -1.85 -17.23 -3.79
C ARG A 45 -2.09 -16.44 -5.07
N MET A 46 -2.79 -17.07 -6.00
CA MET A 46 -3.26 -16.37 -7.19
C MET A 46 -4.43 -15.46 -6.81
N PRO A 47 -4.56 -14.29 -7.45
CA PRO A 47 -5.60 -13.31 -7.09
C PRO A 47 -7.01 -13.66 -7.60
N TYR A 48 -7.14 -14.67 -8.47
CA TYR A 48 -8.42 -15.02 -9.07
C TYR A 48 -9.26 -15.88 -8.15
N LEU A 49 -10.57 -15.61 -8.09
CA LEU A 49 -11.49 -16.36 -7.24
C LEU A 49 -11.45 -17.87 -7.48
N ALA A 50 -11.36 -18.27 -8.74
CA ALA A 50 -11.32 -19.68 -9.08
C ALA A 50 -10.07 -20.39 -8.58
N GLN A 51 -9.02 -19.64 -8.24
CA GLN A 51 -7.73 -20.16 -7.80
C GLN A 51 -7.33 -19.62 -6.43
N SER A 52 -8.30 -19.12 -5.67
CA SER A 52 -8.03 -18.49 -4.36
C SER A 52 -7.46 -19.46 -3.33
N ASP A 53 -7.72 -20.76 -3.50
CA ASP A 53 -7.22 -21.80 -2.61
C ASP A 53 -5.85 -22.33 -3.04
N SER A 54 -5.33 -21.89 -4.19
CA SER A 54 -4.07 -22.38 -4.73
C SER A 54 -2.90 -21.58 -4.14
N LEU A 55 -2.18 -22.21 -3.23
CA LEU A 55 -0.95 -21.61 -2.70
C LEU A 55 0.16 -21.79 -3.72
N ILE A 56 0.96 -20.74 -3.91
CA ILE A 56 2.06 -20.78 -4.86
C ILE A 56 3.37 -20.42 -4.19
N SER A 57 4.45 -21.03 -4.65
CA SER A 57 5.82 -20.72 -4.23
C SER A 57 6.64 -20.14 -5.38
N GLU A 58 6.04 -20.01 -6.55
CA GLU A 58 6.70 -19.46 -7.73
C GLU A 58 5.71 -18.77 -8.63
N ALA A 59 6.20 -17.83 -9.42
CA ALA A 59 5.42 -17.15 -10.45
C ALA A 59 6.34 -16.68 -11.56
N SER A 60 5.78 -16.51 -12.75
CA SER A 60 6.54 -15.97 -13.87
C SER A 60 6.59 -14.44 -13.85
N LEU A 61 7.48 -13.89 -14.68
CA LEU A 61 7.55 -12.45 -14.86
C LEU A 61 6.18 -11.90 -15.27
N LYS A 62 5.84 -10.71 -14.81
CA LYS A 62 4.57 -10.01 -15.09
C LYS A 62 3.34 -10.60 -14.39
N SER A 63 3.45 -11.71 -13.71
CA SER A 63 2.33 -12.33 -13.00
C SER A 63 1.85 -11.44 -11.86
N ILE A 64 0.54 -11.36 -11.67
CA ILE A 64 -0.03 -10.70 -10.51
C ILE A 64 -0.27 -11.74 -9.44
N ILE A 65 0.26 -11.50 -8.24
CA ILE A 65 0.15 -12.41 -7.12
C ILE A 65 -0.46 -11.69 -5.92
N CYS A 66 -1.02 -12.47 -5.01
CA CYS A 66 -1.61 -11.96 -3.78
C CYS A 66 -0.84 -12.51 -2.58
N LEU A 67 -0.20 -11.61 -1.84
CA LEU A 67 0.47 -11.96 -0.59
C LEU A 67 -0.53 -11.83 0.54
N VAL A 68 -0.60 -12.84 1.39
CA VAL A 68 -1.47 -12.85 2.55
C VAL A 68 -0.62 -12.99 3.80
N GLY A 69 -0.83 -12.08 4.74
CA GLY A 69 -0.01 -12.07 5.95
C GLY A 69 -0.48 -11.04 6.97
N ASN A 70 0.46 -10.41 7.64
CA ASN A 70 0.19 -9.43 8.69
C ASN A 70 1.08 -8.21 8.52
N ASN A 71 0.58 -7.05 8.93
CA ASN A 71 1.31 -5.78 8.91
C ASN A 71 1.84 -5.41 7.52
N LEU A 72 1.12 -5.77 6.47
CA LEU A 72 1.58 -5.52 5.10
C LEU A 72 1.55 -4.03 4.74
N THR A 73 0.81 -3.22 5.49
CA THR A 73 0.82 -1.76 5.33
C THR A 73 2.10 -1.11 5.83
N SER A 74 2.99 -1.86 6.48
CA SER A 74 4.31 -1.35 6.88
C SER A 74 5.35 -1.42 5.77
N ILE A 75 5.03 -2.09 4.65
CA ILE A 75 5.96 -2.28 3.53
C ILE A 75 6.03 -1.00 2.72
N LYS A 76 7.21 -0.42 2.62
CA LYS A 76 7.47 0.78 1.84
C LYS A 76 7.94 0.43 0.43
N GLU A 77 8.81 -0.59 0.31
CA GLU A 77 9.34 -1.05 -0.96
C GLU A 77 9.39 -2.58 -1.00
N MET A 78 9.32 -3.14 -2.18
CA MET A 78 9.40 -4.59 -2.39
C MET A 78 10.27 -4.90 -3.59
N TYR A 79 11.11 -5.93 -3.45
CA TYR A 79 11.97 -6.41 -4.52
C TYR A 79 11.76 -7.91 -4.69
N PHE A 80 11.79 -8.34 -5.94
CA PHE A 80 11.84 -9.76 -6.29
C PHE A 80 13.25 -10.02 -6.84
N ASN A 81 14.05 -10.77 -6.10
CA ASN A 81 15.49 -10.89 -6.35
C ASN A 81 16.11 -9.47 -6.30
N ASP A 82 16.72 -8.99 -7.38
CA ASP A 82 17.29 -7.65 -7.46
C ASP A 82 16.40 -6.65 -8.19
N GLN A 83 15.17 -7.03 -8.53
CA GLN A 83 14.25 -6.17 -9.29
C GLN A 83 13.16 -5.58 -8.43
N LYS A 84 13.03 -4.27 -8.46
CA LYS A 84 12.02 -3.55 -7.67
C LYS A 84 10.63 -3.72 -8.26
N ALA A 85 9.69 -4.12 -7.43
CA ALA A 85 8.28 -4.17 -7.80
C ALA A 85 7.64 -2.80 -7.54
N GLN A 86 6.63 -2.47 -8.34
CA GLN A 86 5.87 -1.25 -8.13
C GLN A 86 4.67 -1.55 -7.25
N LEU A 87 4.61 -0.89 -6.11
CA LEU A 87 3.52 -1.05 -5.16
C LEU A 87 2.42 -0.03 -5.45
N ASN A 88 1.19 -0.53 -5.55
CA ASN A 88 0.02 0.32 -5.67
C ASN A 88 -0.72 0.29 -4.34
N THR A 89 -0.75 1.41 -3.66
CA THR A 89 -1.34 1.51 -2.32
C THR A 89 -2.83 1.18 -2.30
N SER A 90 -3.51 1.28 -3.45
CA SER A 90 -4.92 0.88 -3.55
C SER A 90 -5.13 -0.61 -3.39
N TYR A 91 -4.07 -1.40 -3.55
CA TYR A 91 -4.13 -2.87 -3.46
C TYR A 91 -3.39 -3.40 -2.25
N ILE A 92 -3.13 -2.57 -1.27
CA ILE A 92 -2.47 -2.97 -0.04
C ILE A 92 -3.41 -2.78 1.13
N THR A 93 -3.65 -3.87 1.86
CA THR A 93 -4.33 -3.82 3.14
C THR A 93 -3.40 -4.36 4.20
N LYS A 94 -3.86 -4.35 5.43
CA LYS A 94 -3.08 -4.87 6.55
C LYS A 94 -2.72 -6.36 6.38
N ASN A 95 -3.60 -7.11 5.72
CA ASN A 95 -3.47 -8.56 5.61
C ASN A 95 -3.28 -9.07 4.19
N THR A 96 -3.48 -8.23 3.18
CA THR A 96 -3.34 -8.64 1.78
C THR A 96 -2.59 -7.58 0.98
N LEU A 97 -1.86 -8.04 -0.02
CA LEU A 97 -1.13 -7.15 -0.92
C LEU A 97 -1.11 -7.79 -2.30
N LEU A 98 -1.70 -7.09 -3.26
CA LEU A 98 -1.62 -7.49 -4.67
C LEU A 98 -0.44 -6.77 -5.30
N VAL A 99 0.40 -7.51 -6.00
CA VAL A 99 1.58 -6.95 -6.66
C VAL A 99 1.87 -7.73 -7.93
N GLN A 100 2.41 -7.03 -8.90
CA GLN A 100 2.89 -7.65 -10.14
C GLN A 100 4.37 -7.95 -10.02
N VAL A 101 4.75 -9.19 -10.37
CA VAL A 101 6.16 -9.57 -10.46
C VAL A 101 6.81 -8.69 -11.53
N PRO A 102 8.01 -8.12 -11.29
CA PRO A 102 8.67 -7.25 -12.27
C PRO A 102 8.85 -7.90 -13.61
N GLU A 103 8.84 -7.10 -14.66
CA GLU A 103 8.98 -7.58 -16.03
C GLU A 103 10.43 -7.88 -16.42
N VAL A 104 11.37 -7.29 -15.73
CA VAL A 104 12.79 -7.37 -16.05
C VAL A 104 13.38 -8.65 -15.47
N ILE A 105 14.14 -9.35 -16.30
CA ILE A 105 14.87 -10.54 -15.86
C ILE A 105 15.92 -10.11 -14.83
N PRO A 106 15.93 -10.74 -13.65
CA PRO A 106 16.89 -10.34 -12.62
C PRO A 106 18.31 -10.65 -13.04
N ALA A 107 19.22 -9.76 -12.69
CA ALA A 107 20.65 -9.97 -12.92
C ALA A 107 21.22 -10.97 -11.91
N ARG A 108 20.63 -11.00 -10.70
CA ARG A 108 21.03 -11.93 -9.65
C ARG A 108 19.76 -12.61 -9.11
N VAL A 109 19.79 -13.92 -9.01
CA VAL A 109 18.67 -14.74 -8.54
C VAL A 109 19.03 -15.35 -7.19
N ASP A 110 18.27 -15.01 -6.15
CA ASP A 110 18.44 -15.59 -4.82
C ASP A 110 17.13 -16.18 -4.28
N ASP A 111 16.09 -16.20 -5.10
CA ASP A 111 14.78 -16.77 -4.77
C ASP A 111 14.17 -16.17 -3.51
N LYS A 112 14.20 -14.84 -3.40
CA LYS A 112 13.65 -14.13 -2.26
C LYS A 112 12.88 -12.91 -2.67
N ILE A 113 11.81 -12.65 -1.91
CA ILE A 113 11.14 -11.36 -1.91
C ILE A 113 11.74 -10.56 -0.76
N TYR A 114 12.16 -9.34 -1.05
CA TYR A 114 12.65 -8.39 -0.04
C TYR A 114 11.59 -7.35 0.22
N MET A 115 11.24 -7.16 1.48
CA MET A 115 10.27 -6.15 1.90
C MET A 115 10.98 -5.15 2.78
N ILE A 116 11.01 -3.90 2.36
CA ILE A 116 11.66 -2.83 3.10
C ILE A 116 10.59 -2.04 3.80
N THR A 117 10.72 -1.91 5.13
CA THR A 117 9.72 -1.24 5.95
C THR A 117 9.95 0.27 6.00
N LYS A 118 8.99 0.96 6.58
CA LYS A 118 9.08 2.38 6.85
C LYS A 118 10.35 2.76 7.63
N ASP A 119 10.79 1.89 8.54
CA ASP A 119 11.97 2.10 9.37
C ASP A 119 13.27 1.60 8.72
N GLN A 120 13.23 1.26 7.45
CA GLN A 120 14.36 0.76 6.66
C GLN A 120 14.83 -0.64 7.06
N ASP A 121 14.01 -1.38 7.78
CA ASP A 121 14.29 -2.79 8.06
C ASP A 121 13.93 -3.64 6.84
N THR A 122 14.68 -4.73 6.65
CA THR A 122 14.45 -5.64 5.53
C THR A 122 13.96 -6.98 6.05
N VAL A 123 12.83 -7.43 5.51
CA VAL A 123 12.25 -8.74 5.78
C VAL A 123 12.24 -9.54 4.49
N THR A 124 12.61 -10.81 4.55
CA THR A 124 12.66 -11.66 3.36
C THR A 124 11.65 -12.79 3.44
N TYR A 125 11.24 -13.27 2.26
CA TYR A 125 10.36 -14.42 2.13
C TYR A 125 10.80 -15.24 0.91
N ASP A 126 10.91 -16.54 1.07
CA ASP A 126 11.37 -17.41 -0.01
C ASP A 126 10.33 -17.53 -1.10
N PHE A 127 10.70 -17.16 -2.32
CA PHE A 127 9.81 -17.20 -3.46
C PHE A 127 10.61 -17.24 -4.76
N HIS A 128 10.24 -18.12 -5.67
CA HIS A 128 10.94 -18.28 -6.94
C HIS A 128 10.25 -17.50 -8.06
N VAL A 129 11.02 -16.76 -8.83
CA VAL A 129 10.54 -16.09 -10.05
C VAL A 129 10.99 -16.91 -11.23
N SER A 130 10.05 -17.49 -11.96
CA SER A 130 10.34 -18.27 -13.16
C SER A 130 10.69 -17.36 -14.33
N VAL A 131 11.84 -17.53 -14.91
CA VAL A 131 12.26 -16.81 -16.11
C VAL A 131 12.23 -17.73 -17.31
N PRO A 132 11.87 -17.20 -18.52
CA PRO A 132 11.85 -18.00 -19.73
C PRO A 132 13.23 -18.41 -20.22
#